data_f8e1c53abbdbbfa3429a1a110d632a7b
#
_entry.id   f8e1c53abbdbbfa3429a1a110d632a7b
#
_cell.length_a   1.000
_cell.length_b   1.000
_cell.length_c   1.000
_cell.angle_alpha   90.00
_cell.angle_beta   90.00
_cell.angle_gamma   90.00
#
_symmetry.space_group_name_H-M   'P 1'
#
loop_
_entity.id
_entity.type
_entity.pdbx_description
1 polymer ?
#
loop_
_entity_poly.entity_id
_entity_poly.type
_entity_poly.pdbx_seq_one_letter_code
_entity_poly.pdbx_strand_id
1 'polypeptide(L)'
;MALRPSVSATRIALAIVLAIVPFSAGAQAPRGASFKEPYTPAADAKDLRAVLFNWMRNQGMLKGHDERDMVASLEYQGKGTIQVDGQPCTLTKYRASTNYQTFSQRIQYACTRPNGSAYSNIEVVSGLYAWDEDTPGAEIGGTKGKVTPMPAAVQERLIRFWASPQGAPKAAVAGTTDTFWLGANPGTLVADGVMKAGQTSVSWESGKPVVTFPLPGVPGATATATLDAKYMTERVIVTQGGTTREFTYGDYQDWNNPLNRIEVFYAGRMTERRNGAVVRDLTTTQTETGNVYVVAPVPASVQAAMKVTGQLPHGVMAKTEPPVNRSAPAPRLGGHPDLSGNWTYTDWIGNYMTGGGRRCAPTQNSDCSRAVNQTYDFELYSPSRFGNLGRPVYKPENWDKVQQLDMWTNKYDPVMTCQPLGVPREGPPRRIYQSDKDITFLYFGGDAGGGYGEYRVIPTDGREHDPKKAILQTYLGYSVGRWEGDTLVVDSISFVDSTWLGRGGLFHSDQMHVIERFTRQGDALL
;
A
#
# COMPACT_ATOMS: atom_id res chain seq x y z
N MET A 1 -34.15 -12.37 -87.40
CA MET A 1 -34.38 -13.83 -87.53
C MET A 1 -33.62 -14.46 -86.41
N ALA A 2 -34.19 -14.57 -85.31
CA ALA A 2 -34.69 -15.68 -84.49
C ALA A 2 -33.72 -16.85 -84.42
N LEU A 3 -33.32 -17.16 -83.21
CA LEU A 3 -33.52 -18.44 -82.51
C LEU A 3 -32.84 -18.42 -81.13
N ARG A 4 -33.65 -18.47 -80.09
CA ARG A 4 -33.22 -18.80 -78.75
C ARG A 4 -33.13 -20.33 -78.62
N PRO A 5 -32.25 -20.82 -77.76
CA PRO A 5 -32.50 -22.08 -77.07
C PRO A 5 -32.75 -21.84 -75.58
N SER A 6 -33.80 -22.46 -75.11
CA SER A 6 -34.21 -22.59 -73.73
C SER A 6 -33.24 -23.48 -72.95
N VAL A 7 -32.73 -23.02 -71.85
CA VAL A 7 -32.00 -23.87 -70.87
C VAL A 7 -32.89 -24.07 -69.65
N SER A 8 -33.27 -25.33 -69.48
CA SER A 8 -34.02 -25.84 -68.34
C SER A 8 -33.24 -25.66 -67.07
N ALA A 9 -33.80 -24.92 -66.11
CA ALA A 9 -33.24 -24.74 -64.76
C ALA A 9 -33.63 -25.95 -63.90
N THR A 10 -32.70 -26.87 -63.70
CA THR A 10 -32.80 -27.90 -62.70
C THR A 10 -32.48 -27.28 -61.33
N ARG A 11 -33.50 -27.10 -60.51
CA ARG A 11 -33.31 -26.66 -59.11
C ARG A 11 -32.76 -27.81 -58.31
N ILE A 12 -31.48 -27.77 -57.96
CA ILE A 12 -30.87 -28.61 -56.93
C ILE A 12 -31.17 -27.94 -55.60
N ALA A 13 -32.09 -28.49 -54.83
CA ALA A 13 -32.35 -28.09 -53.47
C ALA A 13 -31.22 -28.66 -52.59
N LEU A 14 -30.28 -27.80 -52.25
CA LEU A 14 -29.23 -28.12 -51.24
C LEU A 14 -29.89 -28.00 -49.86
N ALA A 15 -30.29 -29.12 -49.27
CA ALA A 15 -30.73 -29.16 -47.87
C ALA A 15 -29.50 -28.98 -46.98
N ILE A 16 -29.29 -27.75 -46.48
CA ILE A 16 -28.33 -27.48 -45.42
C ILE A 16 -28.94 -28.01 -44.12
N VAL A 17 -28.53 -29.21 -43.72
CA VAL A 17 -28.79 -29.69 -42.37
C VAL A 17 -27.90 -28.88 -41.43
N LEU A 18 -28.47 -27.82 -40.83
CA LEU A 18 -27.86 -27.19 -39.68
C LEU A 18 -27.85 -28.19 -38.52
N ALA A 19 -26.77 -28.88 -38.31
CA ALA A 19 -26.52 -29.56 -37.06
C ALA A 19 -26.44 -28.49 -35.97
N ILE A 20 -27.53 -28.27 -35.27
CA ILE A 20 -27.53 -27.52 -34.01
C ILE A 20 -26.77 -28.41 -33.04
N VAL A 21 -25.44 -28.21 -32.97
CA VAL A 21 -24.65 -28.67 -31.84
C VAL A 21 -25.21 -27.90 -30.65
N PRO A 22 -25.82 -28.55 -29.66
CA PRO A 22 -26.14 -27.83 -28.44
C PRO A 22 -24.80 -27.32 -27.90
N PHE A 23 -24.56 -26.01 -27.98
CA PHE A 23 -23.64 -25.39 -27.08
C PHE A 23 -24.14 -25.78 -25.69
N SER A 24 -23.55 -26.80 -25.10
CA SER A 24 -23.59 -26.97 -23.68
C SER A 24 -23.09 -25.65 -23.18
N ALA A 25 -23.99 -24.81 -22.67
CA ALA A 25 -23.63 -23.72 -21.81
C ALA A 25 -22.71 -24.36 -20.78
N GLY A 26 -21.39 -24.22 -21.00
CA GLY A 26 -20.43 -24.60 -20.00
C GLY A 26 -20.98 -23.98 -18.74
N ALA A 27 -21.34 -24.81 -17.78
CA ALA A 27 -21.77 -24.35 -16.49
C ALA A 27 -20.69 -23.30 -16.10
N GLN A 28 -21.08 -22.04 -16.15
CA GLN A 28 -20.29 -21.02 -15.46
C GLN A 28 -20.08 -21.64 -14.10
N ALA A 29 -18.82 -21.95 -13.78
CA ALA A 29 -18.47 -22.34 -12.43
C ALA A 29 -19.27 -21.41 -11.53
N PRO A 30 -20.02 -21.93 -10.59
CA PRO A 30 -20.89 -21.10 -9.78
C PRO A 30 -20.06 -19.91 -9.41
N ARG A 31 -20.53 -18.71 -9.69
CA ARG A 31 -19.99 -17.48 -9.14
C ARG A 31 -20.17 -17.64 -7.65
N GLY A 32 -19.34 -18.54 -7.13
CA GLY A 32 -19.49 -19.02 -5.79
C GLY A 32 -18.56 -18.24 -4.94
N ALA A 33 -18.87 -17.28 -4.42
CA ALA A 33 -18.87 -16.91 -3.05
C ALA A 33 -20.11 -16.05 -2.95
N SER A 34 -21.14 -16.53 -2.31
CA SER A 34 -22.18 -15.68 -1.80
C SER A 34 -21.46 -14.49 -1.19
N PHE A 35 -21.66 -13.30 -1.78
CA PHE A 35 -21.30 -12.07 -1.11
C PHE A 35 -21.88 -12.21 0.28
N LYS A 36 -21.03 -12.33 1.30
CA LYS A 36 -21.53 -12.23 2.66
C LYS A 36 -22.19 -10.87 2.72
N GLU A 37 -23.47 -10.84 3.03
CA GLU A 37 -24.16 -9.60 3.31
C GLU A 37 -23.31 -8.77 4.26
N PRO A 38 -23.18 -7.45 4.03
CA PRO A 38 -22.45 -6.59 4.92
C PRO A 38 -22.92 -6.80 6.34
N TYR A 39 -21.99 -6.95 7.26
CA TYR A 39 -22.34 -7.09 8.67
C TYR A 39 -23.02 -5.82 9.15
N THR A 40 -24.23 -5.93 9.63
CA THR A 40 -24.96 -4.83 10.28
C THR A 40 -25.36 -5.31 11.68
N PRO A 41 -24.80 -4.74 12.74
CA PRO A 41 -25.19 -5.13 14.09
C PRO A 41 -26.64 -4.72 14.36
N ALA A 42 -27.33 -5.48 15.21
CA ALA A 42 -28.60 -5.04 15.76
C ALA A 42 -28.39 -3.72 16.53
N ALA A 43 -29.42 -2.87 16.56
CA ALA A 43 -29.30 -1.52 17.14
C ALA A 43 -28.90 -1.53 18.63
N ASP A 44 -29.27 -2.59 19.36
CA ASP A 44 -29.00 -2.81 20.76
C ASP A 44 -27.86 -3.79 21.05
N ALA A 45 -27.15 -4.25 20.00
CA ALA A 45 -26.06 -5.20 20.14
C ALA A 45 -24.89 -4.62 20.95
N LYS A 46 -24.50 -5.36 21.98
CA LYS A 46 -23.44 -4.94 22.94
C LYS A 46 -22.23 -5.86 22.92
N ASP A 47 -22.23 -6.85 22.04
CA ASP A 47 -21.11 -7.78 21.90
C ASP A 47 -19.89 -7.07 21.29
N LEU A 48 -18.73 -7.70 21.46
CA LEU A 48 -17.46 -7.15 21.00
C LEU A 48 -17.45 -6.81 19.51
N ARG A 49 -18.02 -7.69 18.68
CA ARG A 49 -18.04 -7.49 17.24
C ARG A 49 -18.86 -6.26 16.84
N ALA A 50 -20.03 -6.10 17.42
CA ALA A 50 -20.89 -4.93 17.20
C ALA A 50 -20.20 -3.63 17.64
N VAL A 51 -19.55 -3.64 18.80
CA VAL A 51 -18.83 -2.47 19.32
C VAL A 51 -17.66 -2.10 18.42
N LEU A 52 -16.82 -3.07 17.99
CA LEU A 52 -15.69 -2.81 17.11
C LEU A 52 -16.15 -2.29 15.74
N PHE A 53 -17.21 -2.88 15.19
CA PHE A 53 -17.80 -2.43 13.94
C PHE A 53 -18.26 -0.95 14.03
N ASN A 54 -19.07 -0.61 15.04
CA ASN A 54 -19.57 0.74 15.23
C ASN A 54 -18.42 1.72 15.49
N TRP A 55 -17.41 1.33 16.26
CA TRP A 55 -16.23 2.13 16.51
C TRP A 55 -15.50 2.50 15.23
N MET A 56 -15.15 1.51 14.41
CA MET A 56 -14.44 1.75 13.16
C MET A 56 -15.31 2.48 12.12
N ARG A 57 -16.60 2.10 12.01
CA ARG A 57 -17.52 2.69 11.04
C ARG A 57 -17.76 4.16 11.32
N ASN A 58 -18.06 4.51 12.58
CA ASN A 58 -18.41 5.88 12.95
C ASN A 58 -17.20 6.82 12.89
N GLN A 59 -15.99 6.29 13.02
CA GLN A 59 -14.76 7.05 12.74
C GLN A 59 -14.45 7.17 11.24
N GLY A 60 -15.29 6.61 10.37
CA GLY A 60 -15.11 6.65 8.93
C GLY A 60 -14.02 5.71 8.40
N MET A 61 -13.64 4.71 9.18
CA MET A 61 -12.57 3.79 8.78
C MET A 61 -13.07 2.70 7.83
N LEU A 62 -14.31 2.19 8.03
CA LEU A 62 -14.88 1.13 7.21
C LEU A 62 -15.52 1.71 5.95
N LYS A 63 -15.10 1.26 4.80
CA LYS A 63 -15.58 1.68 3.49
C LYS A 63 -15.73 0.49 2.53
N GLY A 64 -16.37 0.80 1.40
CA GLY A 64 -16.64 -0.19 0.36
C GLY A 64 -17.78 -1.12 0.72
N HIS A 65 -18.12 -2.01 -0.23
CA HIS A 65 -19.21 -2.99 -0.06
C HIS A 65 -18.95 -3.97 1.09
N ASP A 66 -17.69 -4.32 1.32
CA ASP A 66 -17.27 -5.28 2.34
C ASP A 66 -16.97 -4.61 3.70
N GLU A 67 -17.12 -3.30 3.79
CA GLU A 67 -16.87 -2.52 5.01
C GLU A 67 -15.53 -2.84 5.66
N ARG A 68 -14.45 -2.70 4.91
CA ARG A 68 -13.09 -2.92 5.38
C ARG A 68 -12.42 -1.63 5.80
N ASP A 69 -11.45 -1.76 6.69
CA ASP A 69 -10.60 -0.64 7.10
C ASP A 69 -9.80 -0.08 5.92
N MET A 70 -10.08 1.19 5.61
CA MET A 70 -9.50 1.93 4.48
C MET A 70 -8.51 3.01 4.92
N VAL A 71 -8.35 3.25 6.21
CA VAL A 71 -7.39 4.24 6.70
C VAL A 71 -6.02 3.59 6.84
N ALA A 72 -5.32 3.49 5.72
CA ALA A 72 -3.97 2.92 5.68
C ALA A 72 -2.90 3.90 6.17
N SER A 73 -3.10 5.18 5.93
CA SER A 73 -2.22 6.26 6.37
C SER A 73 -3.00 7.50 6.75
N LEU A 74 -2.38 8.35 7.57
CA LEU A 74 -3.00 9.56 8.07
C LEU A 74 -1.91 10.57 8.43
N GLU A 75 -2.19 11.84 8.19
CA GLU A 75 -1.36 12.93 8.63
C GLU A 75 -2.21 13.99 9.34
N TYR A 76 -1.70 14.55 10.41
CA TYR A 76 -2.32 15.71 11.03
C TYR A 76 -1.29 16.75 11.45
N GLN A 77 -1.70 17.98 11.43
CA GLN A 77 -0.98 19.13 11.95
C GLN A 77 -1.71 19.70 13.16
N GLY A 78 -0.98 20.34 14.04
CA GLY A 78 -1.55 20.84 15.27
C GLY A 78 -0.76 21.99 15.87
N LYS A 79 -1.39 22.64 16.86
CA LYS A 79 -0.81 23.65 17.74
C LYS A 79 -1.08 23.27 19.19
N GLY A 80 -0.34 23.87 20.12
CA GLY A 80 -0.51 23.60 21.55
C GLY A 80 0.82 23.54 22.27
N THR A 81 0.93 22.66 23.25
CA THR A 81 2.12 22.51 24.08
C THR A 81 2.55 21.06 24.22
N ILE A 82 3.85 20.84 24.33
CA ILE A 82 4.45 19.56 24.66
C ILE A 82 5.48 19.74 25.78
N GLN A 83 5.81 18.66 26.47
CA GLN A 83 6.93 18.65 27.42
C GLN A 83 8.20 18.27 26.69
N VAL A 84 9.24 19.09 26.84
CA VAL A 84 10.61 18.82 26.37
C VAL A 84 11.55 18.97 27.56
N ASP A 85 12.30 17.92 27.88
CA ASP A 85 13.20 17.90 29.05
C ASP A 85 12.50 18.30 30.36
N GLY A 86 11.23 17.86 30.53
CA GLY A 86 10.41 18.16 31.70
C GLY A 86 9.89 19.60 31.79
N GLN A 87 10.09 20.41 30.77
CA GLN A 87 9.60 21.80 30.68
C GLN A 87 8.56 21.94 29.57
N PRO A 88 7.50 22.77 29.77
CA PRO A 88 6.54 23.05 28.72
C PRO A 88 7.22 23.76 27.54
N CYS A 89 6.83 23.40 26.32
CA CYS A 89 7.35 24.00 25.10
C CYS A 89 6.14 24.31 24.18
N THR A 90 5.95 25.57 23.83
CA THR A 90 4.84 26.02 22.98
C THR A 90 5.15 25.74 21.52
N LEU A 91 4.31 24.94 20.88
CA LEU A 91 4.49 24.52 19.50
C LEU A 91 4.38 25.68 18.50
N THR A 92 5.35 25.80 17.65
CA THR A 92 5.36 26.67 16.46
C THR A 92 5.10 25.86 15.19
N LYS A 93 5.42 24.56 15.21
CA LYS A 93 5.15 23.60 14.16
C LYS A 93 4.89 22.23 14.79
N TYR A 94 3.89 21.52 14.27
CA TYR A 94 3.65 20.12 14.60
C TYR A 94 3.03 19.41 13.40
N ARG A 95 3.63 18.32 12.97
CA ARG A 95 3.16 17.47 11.89
C ARG A 95 3.42 16.01 12.25
N ALA A 96 2.40 15.19 12.29
CA ALA A 96 2.48 13.76 12.56
C ALA A 96 1.95 12.99 11.37
N SER A 97 2.82 12.21 10.72
CA SER A 97 2.52 11.41 9.54
C SER A 97 2.62 9.94 9.92
N THR A 98 1.53 9.19 9.72
CA THR A 98 1.37 7.82 10.19
C THR A 98 1.05 6.89 9.02
N ASN A 99 1.72 5.73 8.97
CA ASN A 99 1.40 4.64 8.06
C ASN A 99 1.13 3.37 8.88
N TYR A 100 -0.14 2.94 8.88
CA TYR A 100 -0.59 1.78 9.64
C TYR A 100 -0.21 0.44 9.00
N GLN A 101 0.13 0.41 7.73
CA GLN A 101 0.57 -0.82 7.04
C GLN A 101 2.02 -1.18 7.37
N THR A 102 2.85 -0.16 7.59
CA THR A 102 4.27 -0.32 7.92
C THR A 102 4.57 -0.07 9.39
N PHE A 103 3.54 0.20 10.20
CA PHE A 103 3.65 0.57 11.62
C PHE A 103 4.68 1.66 11.85
N SER A 104 4.59 2.69 11.01
CA SER A 104 5.53 3.79 11.05
C SER A 104 4.83 5.12 11.32
N GLN A 105 5.49 5.95 12.10
CA GLN A 105 5.06 7.31 12.36
C GLN A 105 6.29 8.21 12.41
N ARG A 106 6.20 9.37 11.76
CA ARG A 106 7.14 10.48 11.87
C ARG A 106 6.43 11.68 12.47
N ILE A 107 6.94 12.18 13.57
CA ILE A 107 6.46 13.40 14.23
C ILE A 107 7.53 14.47 14.11
N GLN A 108 7.24 15.53 13.37
CA GLN A 108 8.10 16.69 13.21
C GLN A 108 7.54 17.83 14.03
N TYR A 109 8.34 18.42 14.91
CA TYR A 109 7.88 19.56 15.67
C TYR A 109 8.98 20.59 15.92
N ALA A 110 8.55 21.83 16.06
CA ALA A 110 9.34 22.93 16.59
C ALA A 110 8.52 23.66 17.64
N CYS A 111 9.19 24.15 18.67
CA CYS A 111 8.53 24.85 19.76
C CYS A 111 9.46 25.88 20.42
N THR A 112 8.88 26.76 21.20
CA THR A 112 9.59 27.78 22.00
C THR A 112 9.46 27.45 23.48
N ARG A 113 10.57 27.34 24.17
CA ARG A 113 10.62 27.13 25.62
C ARG A 113 10.27 28.41 26.39
N PRO A 114 9.92 28.35 27.68
CA PRO A 114 9.59 29.53 28.48
C PRO A 114 10.71 30.59 28.53
N ASN A 115 11.97 30.17 28.40
CA ASN A 115 13.12 31.06 28.35
C ASN A 115 13.34 31.70 26.96
N GLY A 116 12.42 31.50 26.00
CA GLY A 116 12.52 32.02 24.64
C GLY A 116 13.40 31.20 23.69
N SER A 117 14.08 30.15 24.16
CA SER A 117 14.90 29.31 23.27
C SER A 117 14.05 28.43 22.37
N ALA A 118 14.43 28.35 21.10
CA ALA A 118 13.80 27.44 20.14
C ALA A 118 14.31 26.01 20.35
N TYR A 119 13.43 25.05 20.11
CA TYR A 119 13.73 23.63 20.07
C TYR A 119 13.02 22.96 18.89
N SER A 120 13.65 22.01 18.24
CA SER A 120 13.00 21.20 17.21
C SER A 120 13.52 19.77 17.25
N ASN A 121 12.66 18.83 16.90
CA ASN A 121 13.02 17.42 16.77
C ASN A 121 12.15 16.72 15.73
N ILE A 122 12.62 15.60 15.21
CA ILE A 122 11.90 14.70 14.34
C ILE A 122 11.99 13.30 14.94
N GLU A 123 10.91 12.84 15.50
CA GLU A 123 10.78 11.52 16.10
C GLU A 123 10.25 10.54 15.08
N VAL A 124 10.90 9.39 14.90
CA VAL A 124 10.44 8.34 14.00
C VAL A 124 10.36 7.00 14.73
N VAL A 125 9.30 6.25 14.45
CA VAL A 125 9.17 4.83 14.76
C VAL A 125 8.78 4.08 13.49
N SER A 126 9.37 2.91 13.28
CA SER A 126 9.02 2.04 12.16
C SER A 126 9.20 0.58 12.62
N GLY A 127 8.07 -0.13 12.79
CA GLY A 127 8.08 -1.44 13.42
C GLY A 127 8.71 -1.39 14.81
N LEU A 128 9.74 -2.18 15.03
CA LEU A 128 10.48 -2.25 16.31
C LEU A 128 11.73 -1.34 16.33
N TYR A 129 11.85 -0.41 15.39
CA TYR A 129 12.94 0.55 15.32
C TYR A 129 12.45 1.94 15.68
N ALA A 130 13.29 2.74 16.34
CA ALA A 130 13.05 4.15 16.59
C ALA A 130 14.34 4.95 16.46
N TRP A 131 14.22 6.14 15.91
CA TRP A 131 15.33 7.08 15.77
C TRP A 131 14.84 8.52 15.73
N ASP A 132 15.75 9.45 15.95
CA ASP A 132 15.52 10.87 15.69
C ASP A 132 16.25 11.27 14.42
N GLU A 133 15.68 12.25 13.69
CA GLU A 133 16.26 12.83 12.48
C GLU A 133 16.56 14.33 12.74
N ASP A 134 17.68 14.84 12.22
CA ASP A 134 17.94 16.28 12.20
C ASP A 134 17.31 16.98 10.99
N THR A 135 17.06 16.20 9.95
CA THR A 135 16.43 16.62 8.70
C THR A 135 15.42 15.57 8.29
N PRO A 136 14.20 15.93 7.83
CA PRO A 136 13.20 14.95 7.43
C PRO A 136 13.74 13.96 6.40
N GLY A 137 13.66 12.66 6.70
CA GLY A 137 14.14 11.62 5.82
C GLY A 137 15.66 11.50 5.72
N ALA A 138 16.38 11.92 6.74
CA ALA A 138 17.84 11.74 6.82
C ALA A 138 18.26 10.31 6.47
N GLU A 139 19.32 10.15 5.69
CA GLU A 139 19.85 8.90 5.13
C GLU A 139 18.92 8.18 4.12
N ILE A 140 17.72 8.69 3.84
CA ILE A 140 16.84 8.10 2.83
C ILE A 140 17.26 8.59 1.43
N GLY A 141 17.51 7.64 0.50
CA GLY A 141 17.77 7.95 -0.90
C GLY A 141 18.93 8.94 -1.14
N GLY A 142 19.96 8.92 -0.27
CA GLY A 142 21.09 9.84 -0.33
C GLY A 142 20.80 11.23 0.24
N THR A 143 19.69 11.42 0.93
CA THR A 143 19.39 12.66 1.67
C THR A 143 20.47 12.92 2.72
N LYS A 144 21.00 14.13 2.71
CA LYS A 144 21.94 14.57 3.75
C LYS A 144 21.19 14.72 5.07
N GLY A 145 21.89 14.51 6.15
CA GLY A 145 21.36 14.60 7.51
C GLY A 145 21.89 13.44 8.36
N LYS A 146 21.57 13.50 9.62
CA LYS A 146 22.00 12.51 10.61
C LYS A 146 20.79 11.89 11.29
N VAL A 147 20.84 10.59 11.47
CA VAL A 147 19.90 9.85 12.34
C VAL A 147 20.58 9.50 13.65
N THR A 148 19.80 9.51 14.72
CA THR A 148 20.23 9.07 16.05
C THR A 148 19.35 7.91 16.49
N PRO A 149 19.87 6.67 16.60
CA PRO A 149 19.10 5.54 17.08
C PRO A 149 18.56 5.74 18.50
N MET A 150 17.29 5.42 18.72
CA MET A 150 16.57 5.65 19.97
C MET A 150 15.91 4.36 20.49
N PRO A 151 16.67 3.31 20.83
CA PRO A 151 16.10 2.01 21.19
C PRO A 151 15.15 2.09 22.41
N ALA A 152 15.42 2.96 23.36
CA ALA A 152 14.56 3.15 24.54
C ALA A 152 13.22 3.82 24.21
N ALA A 153 13.10 4.51 23.06
CA ALA A 153 11.90 5.22 22.66
C ALA A 153 10.89 4.35 21.87
N VAL A 154 11.26 3.15 21.45
CA VAL A 154 10.42 2.28 20.61
C VAL A 154 9.04 2.07 21.23
N GLN A 155 8.99 1.60 22.46
CA GLN A 155 7.73 1.27 23.11
C GLN A 155 6.87 2.52 23.35
N GLU A 156 7.49 3.61 23.77
CA GLU A 156 6.79 4.89 23.95
C GLU A 156 6.14 5.40 22.66
N ARG A 157 6.89 5.33 21.55
CA ARG A 157 6.39 5.78 20.25
C ARG A 157 5.32 4.85 19.70
N LEU A 158 5.44 3.53 19.91
CA LEU A 158 4.40 2.55 19.56
C LEU A 158 3.14 2.70 20.42
N ILE A 159 3.26 3.03 21.70
CA ILE A 159 2.10 3.33 22.55
C ILE A 159 1.33 4.53 21.96
N ARG A 160 2.03 5.60 21.61
CA ARG A 160 1.40 6.79 21.01
C ARG A 160 0.77 6.49 19.65
N PHE A 161 1.44 5.68 18.84
CA PHE A 161 0.94 5.21 17.56
C PHE A 161 -0.39 4.45 17.70
N TRP A 162 -0.43 3.46 18.60
CA TRP A 162 -1.60 2.61 18.80
C TRP A 162 -2.71 3.26 19.65
N ALA A 163 -2.37 4.14 20.56
CA ALA A 163 -3.38 4.85 21.36
C ALA A 163 -4.09 5.97 20.58
N SER A 164 -3.65 6.30 19.36
CA SER A 164 -4.30 7.31 18.50
C SER A 164 -5.75 6.91 18.14
N PRO A 165 -6.62 7.87 17.75
CA PRO A 165 -8.02 7.58 17.45
C PRO A 165 -8.23 6.43 16.47
N GLN A 166 -7.47 6.39 15.36
CA GLN A 166 -7.55 5.33 14.36
C GLN A 166 -6.63 4.13 14.67
N GLY A 167 -5.60 4.31 15.48
CA GLY A 167 -4.71 3.24 15.91
C GLY A 167 -5.36 2.30 16.90
N ALA A 168 -6.12 2.83 17.85
CA ALA A 168 -6.74 2.02 18.90
C ALA A 168 -7.73 0.97 18.38
N PRO A 169 -8.68 1.29 17.50
CA PRO A 169 -9.54 0.25 16.92
C PRO A 169 -8.78 -0.78 16.10
N LYS A 170 -7.72 -0.37 15.38
CA LYS A 170 -6.86 -1.33 14.64
C LYS A 170 -6.16 -2.31 15.58
N ALA A 171 -5.59 -1.83 16.67
CA ALA A 171 -4.96 -2.68 17.68
C ALA A 171 -5.99 -3.60 18.36
N ALA A 172 -7.17 -3.09 18.67
CA ALA A 172 -8.26 -3.88 19.24
C ALA A 172 -8.71 -5.01 18.31
N VAL A 173 -8.91 -4.72 17.02
CA VAL A 173 -9.27 -5.72 16.01
C VAL A 173 -8.16 -6.75 15.82
N ALA A 174 -6.90 -6.32 15.82
CA ALA A 174 -5.77 -7.24 15.70
C ALA A 174 -5.69 -8.26 16.85
N GLY A 175 -6.22 -7.94 18.01
CA GLY A 175 -6.35 -8.87 19.16
C GLY A 175 -7.56 -9.80 19.12
N THR A 176 -8.37 -9.76 18.06
CA THR A 176 -9.55 -10.63 17.90
C THR A 176 -9.28 -11.81 16.97
N THR A 177 -10.22 -12.77 16.95
CA THR A 177 -10.26 -13.82 15.93
C THR A 177 -11.01 -13.40 14.66
N ASP A 178 -11.69 -12.27 14.69
CA ASP A 178 -12.45 -11.75 13.56
C ASP A 178 -11.56 -10.86 12.69
N THR A 179 -11.04 -11.44 11.61
CA THR A 179 -10.14 -10.76 10.67
C THR A 179 -10.88 -10.09 9.51
N PHE A 180 -12.21 -10.05 9.55
CA PHE A 180 -13.03 -9.61 8.42
C PHE A 180 -12.77 -8.14 8.02
N TRP A 181 -12.52 -7.27 8.99
CA TRP A 181 -12.33 -5.83 8.74
C TRP A 181 -10.87 -5.43 8.51
N LEU A 182 -9.99 -6.39 8.35
CA LEU A 182 -8.55 -6.16 8.31
C LEU A 182 -8.02 -5.70 6.94
N GLY A 183 -8.74 -4.92 6.16
CA GLY A 183 -8.33 -4.50 4.81
C GLY A 183 -6.89 -3.98 4.71
N ALA A 184 -6.61 -2.80 5.24
CA ALA A 184 -5.29 -2.18 5.26
C ALA A 184 -4.57 -2.40 6.61
N ASN A 185 -4.67 -3.57 7.20
CA ASN A 185 -4.59 -3.75 8.63
C ASN A 185 -3.52 -4.76 9.03
N PRO A 186 -3.06 -4.66 10.29
CA PRO A 186 -2.08 -5.56 10.91
C PRO A 186 -2.57 -6.99 11.18
N GLY A 187 -3.58 -7.51 10.49
CA GLY A 187 -4.06 -8.89 10.65
C GLY A 187 -2.99 -9.96 10.48
N THR A 188 -1.94 -9.67 9.74
CA THR A 188 -0.75 -10.50 9.67
C THR A 188 -0.06 -10.67 11.02
N LEU A 189 -0.25 -9.75 11.97
CA LEU A 189 0.37 -9.84 13.29
C LEU A 189 -0.07 -11.08 14.08
N VAL A 190 -1.32 -11.48 13.93
CA VAL A 190 -1.82 -12.71 14.57
C VAL A 190 -1.27 -13.92 13.83
N ALA A 191 -1.28 -13.89 12.48
CA ALA A 191 -0.75 -14.96 11.65
C ALA A 191 0.77 -15.16 11.85
N ASP A 192 1.50 -14.07 12.03
CA ASP A 192 2.95 -14.08 12.24
C ASP A 192 3.34 -14.37 13.71
N GLY A 193 2.37 -14.64 14.57
CA GLY A 193 2.61 -14.97 15.98
C GLY A 193 3.05 -13.79 16.87
N VAL A 194 2.94 -12.56 16.36
CA VAL A 194 3.28 -11.34 17.11
C VAL A 194 2.23 -11.01 18.17
N MET A 195 0.97 -11.39 17.91
CA MET A 195 -0.14 -11.28 18.85
C MET A 195 -0.91 -12.58 18.95
N LYS A 196 -1.51 -12.81 20.11
CA LYS A 196 -2.46 -13.91 20.29
C LYS A 196 -3.87 -13.41 20.01
N ALA A 197 -4.62 -14.15 19.22
CA ALA A 197 -6.04 -13.90 19.01
C ALA A 197 -6.82 -14.07 20.35
N GLY A 198 -7.97 -13.39 20.46
CA GLY A 198 -8.86 -13.51 21.62
C GLY A 198 -8.43 -12.72 22.87
N GLN A 199 -7.49 -11.79 22.73
CA GLN A 199 -7.06 -10.93 23.85
C GLN A 199 -7.86 -9.63 23.95
N THR A 200 -8.73 -9.33 22.99
CA THR A 200 -9.61 -8.15 23.02
C THR A 200 -10.94 -8.51 23.66
N SER A 201 -11.42 -7.68 24.56
CA SER A 201 -12.70 -7.85 25.25
C SER A 201 -13.44 -6.52 25.35
N VAL A 202 -14.76 -6.58 25.59
CA VAL A 202 -15.60 -5.41 25.83
C VAL A 202 -16.33 -5.55 27.15
N SER A 203 -16.43 -4.44 27.87
CA SER A 203 -17.30 -4.24 29.01
C SER A 203 -18.10 -2.96 28.84
N TRP A 204 -19.05 -2.70 29.73
CA TRP A 204 -19.88 -1.51 29.70
C TRP A 204 -19.82 -0.82 31.05
N GLU A 205 -19.40 0.46 31.06
CA GLU A 205 -19.28 1.26 32.24
C GLU A 205 -20.11 2.56 32.09
N SER A 206 -21.03 2.78 32.98
CA SER A 206 -21.95 3.94 32.92
C SER A 206 -22.63 4.12 31.56
N GLY A 207 -22.97 3.02 30.90
CA GLY A 207 -23.61 3.01 29.58
C GLY A 207 -22.69 3.25 28.40
N LYS A 208 -21.39 3.39 28.61
CA LYS A 208 -20.37 3.53 27.56
C LYS A 208 -19.66 2.20 27.32
N PRO A 209 -19.36 1.84 26.06
CA PRO A 209 -18.52 0.68 25.79
C PRO A 209 -17.06 0.97 26.17
N VAL A 210 -16.45 -0.02 26.81
CA VAL A 210 -15.04 -0.02 27.23
C VAL A 210 -14.37 -1.23 26.64
N VAL A 211 -13.41 -1.01 25.73
CA VAL A 211 -12.71 -2.07 25.01
C VAL A 211 -11.30 -2.20 25.57
N THR A 212 -10.93 -3.42 26.01
CA THR A 212 -9.59 -3.74 26.51
C THR A 212 -8.87 -4.59 25.49
N PHE A 213 -7.61 -4.24 25.14
CA PHE A 213 -6.85 -4.89 24.10
C PHE A 213 -5.33 -4.76 24.32
N PRO A 214 -4.52 -5.68 23.76
CA PRO A 214 -3.07 -5.59 23.77
C PRO A 214 -2.58 -4.60 22.71
N LEU A 215 -1.34 -4.10 22.88
CA LEU A 215 -0.69 -3.24 21.90
C LEU A 215 0.38 -4.01 21.12
N PRO A 216 0.28 -4.08 19.78
CA PRO A 216 1.28 -4.75 18.95
C PRO A 216 2.68 -4.15 19.13
N GLY A 217 3.67 -5.02 19.38
CA GLY A 217 5.06 -4.61 19.58
C GLY A 217 5.37 -3.93 20.91
N VAL A 218 4.43 -3.91 21.85
CA VAL A 218 4.61 -3.34 23.21
C VAL A 218 4.33 -4.43 24.26
N PRO A 219 5.30 -5.30 24.54
CA PRO A 219 5.11 -6.41 25.48
C PRO A 219 4.67 -5.93 26.87
N GLY A 220 3.69 -6.63 27.44
CA GLY A 220 3.18 -6.33 28.79
C GLY A 220 2.34 -5.06 28.90
N ALA A 221 2.05 -4.40 27.77
CA ALA A 221 1.11 -3.28 27.75
C ALA A 221 -0.33 -3.76 27.54
N THR A 222 -1.25 -3.14 28.27
CA THR A 222 -2.69 -3.28 28.07
C THR A 222 -3.29 -1.91 27.86
N ALA A 223 -4.10 -1.78 26.81
CA ALA A 223 -4.87 -0.58 26.53
C ALA A 223 -6.34 -0.79 26.86
N THR A 224 -6.98 0.25 27.37
CA THR A 224 -8.42 0.31 27.63
C THR A 224 -8.97 1.57 26.98
N ALA A 225 -9.82 1.40 25.96
CA ALA A 225 -10.47 2.50 25.26
C ALA A 225 -11.91 2.68 25.74
N THR A 226 -12.27 3.87 26.20
CA THR A 226 -13.66 4.28 26.44
C THR A 226 -14.18 4.99 25.22
N LEU A 227 -15.36 4.60 24.75
CA LEU A 227 -16.01 5.21 23.59
C LEU A 227 -17.17 6.10 24.06
N ASP A 228 -17.43 7.17 23.33
CA ASP A 228 -18.59 8.02 23.58
C ASP A 228 -19.90 7.39 23.06
N ALA A 229 -21.02 8.12 23.21
CA ALA A 229 -22.34 7.67 22.75
C ALA A 229 -22.42 7.47 21.21
N LYS A 230 -21.47 8.02 20.44
CA LYS A 230 -21.36 7.87 18.99
C LYS A 230 -20.30 6.82 18.61
N TYR A 231 -19.79 6.07 19.57
CA TYR A 231 -18.69 5.13 19.40
C TYR A 231 -17.37 5.78 18.90
N MET A 232 -17.18 7.07 19.15
CA MET A 232 -15.90 7.73 18.92
C MET A 232 -14.96 7.45 20.09
N THR A 233 -13.65 7.37 19.83
CA THR A 233 -12.66 7.23 20.92
C THR A 233 -12.68 8.46 21.81
N GLU A 234 -13.11 8.32 23.04
CA GLU A 234 -13.08 9.41 24.03
C GLU A 234 -11.78 9.41 24.84
N ARG A 235 -11.33 8.22 25.24
CA ARG A 235 -10.16 8.04 26.09
C ARG A 235 -9.51 6.71 25.85
N VAL A 236 -8.17 6.69 25.84
CA VAL A 236 -7.38 5.45 25.85
C VAL A 236 -6.42 5.52 27.02
N ILE A 237 -6.47 4.53 27.90
CA ILE A 237 -5.51 4.36 29.00
C ILE A 237 -4.61 3.17 28.66
N VAL A 238 -3.30 3.38 28.71
CA VAL A 238 -2.31 2.33 28.52
C VAL A 238 -1.52 2.15 29.82
N THR A 239 -1.50 0.92 30.33
CA THR A 239 -0.68 0.54 31.48
C THR A 239 0.44 -0.38 31.06
N GLN A 240 1.67 -0.07 31.50
CA GLN A 240 2.85 -0.87 31.25
C GLN A 240 3.87 -0.67 32.38
N GLY A 241 4.32 -1.75 33.01
CA GLY A 241 5.41 -1.69 34.01
C GLY A 241 5.19 -0.65 35.12
N GLY A 242 3.94 -0.48 35.60
CA GLY A 242 3.59 0.50 36.63
C GLY A 242 3.45 1.94 36.13
N THR A 243 3.67 2.22 34.86
CA THR A 243 3.43 3.53 34.24
C THR A 243 2.05 3.55 33.59
N THR A 244 1.29 4.61 33.85
CA THR A 244 0.01 4.87 33.18
C THR A 244 0.15 6.04 32.24
N ARG A 245 -0.34 5.86 31.02
CA ARG A 245 -0.48 6.90 30.00
C ARG A 245 -1.94 7.01 29.66
N GLU A 246 -2.45 8.22 29.67
CA GLU A 246 -3.83 8.52 29.33
C GLU A 246 -3.85 9.45 28.13
N PHE A 247 -4.63 9.09 27.14
CA PHE A 247 -4.89 9.86 25.94
C PHE A 247 -6.37 10.22 25.92
N THR A 248 -6.71 11.49 25.82
CA THR A 248 -8.10 11.94 25.70
C THR A 248 -8.30 12.65 24.37
N TYR A 249 -9.47 12.42 23.77
CA TYR A 249 -9.84 12.91 22.45
C TYR A 249 -11.21 13.55 22.49
N GLY A 250 -11.40 14.61 21.72
CA GLY A 250 -12.67 15.31 21.63
C GLY A 250 -12.75 16.18 20.38
N ASP A 251 -13.88 16.84 20.23
CA ASP A 251 -14.14 17.76 19.13
C ASP A 251 -13.89 17.14 17.75
N TYR A 252 -14.40 15.91 17.55
CA TYR A 252 -14.26 15.19 16.31
C TYR A 252 -14.88 15.97 15.14
N GLN A 253 -14.13 16.11 14.08
CA GLN A 253 -14.52 16.80 12.86
C GLN A 253 -14.31 15.88 11.66
N ASP A 254 -15.16 16.04 10.67
CA ASP A 254 -14.94 15.51 9.34
C ASP A 254 -13.94 16.42 8.62
N TRP A 255 -12.72 15.94 8.47
CA TRP A 255 -11.65 16.63 7.76
C TRP A 255 -11.66 16.28 6.28
N ASN A 256 -12.76 15.76 5.78
CA ASN A 256 -12.87 15.28 4.43
C ASN A 256 -12.51 16.39 3.44
N ASN A 257 -11.57 16.09 2.58
CA ASN A 257 -11.45 16.81 1.33
C ASN A 257 -12.67 16.41 0.46
N PRO A 258 -13.56 17.34 0.08
CA PRO A 258 -14.78 17.03 -0.65
C PRO A 258 -14.53 16.28 -1.98
N LEU A 259 -13.28 16.20 -2.42
CA LEU A 259 -12.87 15.47 -3.61
C LEU A 259 -12.58 13.99 -3.32
N ASN A 260 -12.27 13.64 -2.08
CA ASN A 260 -11.86 12.28 -1.74
C ASN A 260 -13.00 11.33 -1.38
N ARG A 261 -14.22 11.75 -1.25
CA ARG A 261 -15.39 10.94 -0.88
C ARG A 261 -15.20 9.99 0.32
N ILE A 262 -14.15 10.16 1.09
CA ILE A 262 -13.79 9.35 2.24
C ILE A 262 -13.96 10.22 3.47
N GLU A 263 -15.08 10.09 4.14
CA GLU A 263 -15.32 10.75 5.41
C GLU A 263 -14.54 10.03 6.50
N VAL A 264 -13.49 10.66 7.01
CA VAL A 264 -12.72 10.15 8.15
C VAL A 264 -12.73 11.22 9.23
N PHE A 265 -13.34 10.88 10.36
CA PHE A 265 -13.39 11.76 11.51
C PHE A 265 -12.09 11.68 12.31
N TYR A 266 -11.53 12.81 12.64
CA TYR A 266 -10.36 12.91 13.50
C TYR A 266 -10.57 13.90 14.62
N ALA A 267 -9.94 13.65 15.78
CA ALA A 267 -10.08 14.48 16.96
C ALA A 267 -9.53 15.90 16.75
N GLY A 268 -10.33 16.90 17.05
CA GLY A 268 -9.92 18.31 17.04
C GLY A 268 -9.08 18.67 18.27
N ARG A 269 -9.24 17.94 19.38
CA ARG A 269 -8.44 18.10 20.60
C ARG A 269 -7.90 16.78 21.08
N MET A 270 -6.64 16.81 21.52
CA MET A 270 -5.93 15.64 22.03
C MET A 270 -5.07 16.05 23.22
N THR A 271 -5.17 15.28 24.32
CA THR A 271 -4.29 15.47 25.48
C THR A 271 -3.65 14.14 25.85
N GLU A 272 -2.36 14.12 26.07
CA GLU A 272 -1.60 12.98 26.62
C GLU A 272 -1.15 13.31 28.04
N ARG A 273 -1.43 12.39 28.98
CA ARG A 273 -0.92 12.46 30.35
C ARG A 273 -0.05 11.25 30.66
N ARG A 274 1.00 11.48 31.43
CA ARG A 274 1.85 10.41 31.97
C ARG A 274 1.79 10.50 33.50
N ASN A 275 1.29 9.43 34.14
CA ASN A 275 1.07 9.40 35.59
C ASN A 275 0.31 10.66 36.09
N GLY A 276 -0.72 11.10 35.38
CA GLY A 276 -1.54 12.25 35.69
C GLY A 276 -1.01 13.60 35.16
N ALA A 277 0.29 13.76 34.94
CA ALA A 277 0.87 14.99 34.43
C ALA A 277 0.66 15.14 32.89
N VAL A 278 0.21 16.32 32.45
CA VAL A 278 0.06 16.62 31.01
C VAL A 278 1.44 16.70 30.37
N VAL A 279 1.68 15.87 29.37
CA VAL A 279 2.92 15.87 28.58
C VAL A 279 2.71 16.37 27.15
N ARG A 280 1.45 16.40 26.69
CA ARG A 280 1.08 16.92 25.38
C ARG A 280 -0.37 17.40 25.41
N ASP A 281 -0.62 18.59 24.91
CA ASP A 281 -1.95 19.16 24.72
C ASP A 281 -2.01 19.83 23.35
N LEU A 282 -2.82 19.26 22.45
CA LEU A 282 -2.84 19.62 21.03
C LEU A 282 -4.26 19.97 20.58
N THR A 283 -4.33 20.99 19.74
CA THR A 283 -5.49 21.28 18.89
C THR A 283 -5.09 20.99 17.44
N THR A 284 -5.82 20.11 16.78
CA THR A 284 -5.64 19.78 15.37
C THR A 284 -6.02 20.99 14.51
N THR A 285 -5.17 21.33 13.55
CA THR A 285 -5.40 22.45 12.61
C THR A 285 -5.67 21.97 11.20
N GLN A 286 -5.20 20.79 10.87
CA GLN A 286 -5.38 20.16 9.55
C GLN A 286 -5.22 18.65 9.69
N THR A 287 -5.96 17.90 8.90
CA THR A 287 -5.81 16.44 8.79
C THR A 287 -5.97 16.02 7.34
N GLU A 288 -5.08 15.14 6.91
CA GLU A 288 -5.19 14.41 5.64
C GLU A 288 -5.40 12.93 5.95
N THR A 289 -6.44 12.36 5.40
CA THR A 289 -6.85 10.98 5.72
C THR A 289 -6.90 10.11 4.47
N GLY A 290 -6.42 8.89 4.61
CA GLY A 290 -6.62 7.84 3.62
C GLY A 290 -5.45 7.58 2.68
N ASN A 291 -4.85 8.58 2.04
CA ASN A 291 -3.84 8.40 1.00
C ASN A 291 -2.59 9.27 1.21
N VAL A 292 -2.13 9.36 2.44
CA VAL A 292 -0.94 10.16 2.74
C VAL A 292 0.32 9.40 2.32
N TYR A 293 1.23 10.10 1.65
CA TYR A 293 2.53 9.55 1.33
C TYR A 293 3.42 9.53 2.58
N VAL A 294 3.47 8.40 3.27
CA VAL A 294 4.30 8.21 4.46
C VAL A 294 5.24 7.04 4.24
N VAL A 295 6.52 7.33 4.15
CA VAL A 295 7.59 6.34 4.06
C VAL A 295 8.60 6.56 5.19
N ALA A 296 8.94 5.50 5.88
CA ALA A 296 9.94 5.50 6.95
C ALA A 296 10.77 4.20 6.87
N PRO A 297 11.51 3.99 5.77
CA PRO A 297 12.44 2.89 5.70
C PRO A 297 13.48 3.06 6.82
N VAL A 298 13.82 1.95 7.47
CA VAL A 298 14.78 1.98 8.58
C VAL A 298 16.18 2.23 8.02
N PRO A 299 16.87 3.32 8.41
CA PRO A 299 18.22 3.59 7.95
C PRO A 299 19.19 2.48 8.33
N ALA A 300 20.19 2.23 7.47
CA ALA A 300 21.19 1.18 7.72
C ALA A 300 21.97 1.39 9.03
N SER A 301 22.26 2.65 9.37
CA SER A 301 22.89 3.01 10.63
C SER A 301 22.06 2.64 11.86
N VAL A 302 20.72 2.80 11.78
CA VAL A 302 19.77 2.40 12.84
C VAL A 302 19.69 0.89 12.96
N GLN A 303 19.60 0.17 11.81
CA GLN A 303 19.59 -1.30 11.81
C GLN A 303 20.87 -1.87 12.43
N ALA A 304 22.02 -1.30 12.13
CA ALA A 304 23.29 -1.72 12.70
C ALA A 304 23.41 -1.46 14.21
N ALA A 305 22.83 -0.34 14.68
CA ALA A 305 22.88 0.05 16.10
C ALA A 305 21.85 -0.69 16.97
N MET A 306 20.74 -1.11 16.38
CA MET A 306 19.62 -1.73 17.11
C MET A 306 19.51 -3.22 16.79
N LYS A 307 19.89 -4.09 17.73
CA LYS A 307 19.68 -5.53 17.60
C LYS A 307 18.22 -5.85 17.91
N VAL A 308 17.37 -5.78 16.91
CA VAL A 308 15.95 -6.06 17.04
C VAL A 308 15.70 -7.56 16.94
N THR A 309 15.04 -8.13 17.96
CA THR A 309 14.53 -9.50 17.95
C THR A 309 13.01 -9.44 17.85
N GLY A 310 12.45 -10.12 16.87
CA GLY A 310 11.01 -10.12 16.59
C GLY A 310 10.67 -9.46 15.24
N GLN A 311 9.44 -9.66 14.80
CA GLN A 311 8.97 -9.15 13.53
C GLN A 311 7.71 -8.31 13.75
N LEU A 312 7.80 -7.02 13.42
CA LEU A 312 6.64 -6.23 13.02
C LEU A 312 6.85 -5.86 11.56
N PRO A 313 5.79 -5.67 10.78
CA PRO A 313 5.92 -5.16 9.42
C PRO A 313 6.71 -3.85 9.44
N HIS A 314 7.88 -3.87 8.87
CA HIS A 314 8.80 -2.71 8.87
C HIS A 314 9.32 -2.42 7.47
N GLY A 315 8.51 -2.59 6.49
CA GLY A 315 8.92 -2.25 5.17
C GLY A 315 9.52 -3.38 4.32
N VAL A 316 9.58 -4.60 4.79
CA VAL A 316 10.06 -5.72 3.96
C VAL A 316 8.93 -6.72 3.75
N MET A 317 8.46 -6.83 2.52
CA MET A 317 7.55 -7.93 2.17
C MET A 317 8.34 -9.21 1.98
N ALA A 318 7.84 -10.30 2.57
CA ALA A 318 8.30 -11.62 2.18
C ALA A 318 8.03 -11.81 0.68
N LYS A 319 9.07 -12.12 -0.09
CA LYS A 319 8.89 -12.59 -1.46
C LYS A 319 8.24 -13.97 -1.39
N THR A 320 6.95 -14.05 -1.63
CA THR A 320 6.32 -15.32 -1.94
C THR A 320 6.61 -15.61 -3.40
N GLU A 321 7.49 -16.54 -3.65
CA GLU A 321 7.72 -17.00 -5.01
C GLU A 321 6.61 -17.98 -5.40
N PRO A 322 6.05 -17.88 -6.62
CA PRO A 322 5.05 -18.82 -7.09
C PRO A 322 5.63 -20.22 -7.15
N PRO A 323 4.82 -21.28 -6.96
CA PRO A 323 5.23 -22.64 -7.18
C PRO A 323 5.47 -22.84 -8.68
N VAL A 324 6.73 -22.87 -9.06
CA VAL A 324 7.14 -23.08 -10.45
C VAL A 324 7.94 -24.37 -10.58
N ASN A 325 7.81 -25.04 -11.70
CA ASN A 325 8.65 -26.20 -12.00
C ASN A 325 10.07 -25.74 -12.36
N ARG A 326 10.88 -25.53 -11.34
CA ARG A 326 12.27 -25.08 -11.49
C ARG A 326 13.22 -26.20 -11.89
N SER A 327 12.76 -27.46 -11.84
CA SER A 327 13.56 -28.62 -12.22
C SER A 327 13.61 -28.86 -13.72
N ALA A 328 12.68 -28.30 -14.49
CA ALA A 328 12.73 -28.39 -15.95
C ALA A 328 13.83 -27.46 -16.49
N PRO A 329 14.76 -27.96 -17.31
CA PRO A 329 15.75 -27.09 -17.94
C PRO A 329 15.05 -26.09 -18.87
N ALA A 330 15.47 -24.83 -18.83
CA ALA A 330 14.98 -23.84 -19.77
C ALA A 330 15.45 -24.21 -21.20
N PRO A 331 14.57 -24.16 -22.21
CA PRO A 331 15.01 -24.25 -23.61
C PRO A 331 16.06 -23.16 -23.91
N ARG A 332 16.91 -23.38 -24.85
CA ARG A 332 18.00 -22.44 -25.20
C ARG A 332 17.90 -21.99 -26.65
N LEU A 333 18.20 -20.73 -26.90
CA LEU A 333 18.29 -20.10 -28.19
C LEU A 333 19.54 -19.22 -28.22
N GLY A 334 20.40 -19.36 -29.22
CA GLY A 334 21.61 -18.55 -29.33
C GLY A 334 22.59 -18.70 -28.16
N GLY A 335 22.58 -19.85 -27.46
CA GLY A 335 23.44 -20.08 -26.30
C GLY A 335 22.87 -19.56 -24.95
N HIS A 336 21.77 -18.85 -24.98
CA HIS A 336 21.07 -18.28 -23.79
C HIS A 336 19.74 -18.97 -23.55
N PRO A 337 19.12 -18.83 -22.37
CA PRO A 337 17.75 -19.29 -22.16
C PRO A 337 16.80 -18.66 -23.16
N ASP A 338 15.94 -19.46 -23.75
CA ASP A 338 14.90 -18.97 -24.65
C ASP A 338 13.76 -18.35 -23.82
N LEU A 339 13.62 -17.04 -23.90
CA LEU A 339 12.57 -16.29 -23.23
C LEU A 339 11.30 -16.16 -24.08
N SER A 340 11.32 -16.68 -25.32
CA SER A 340 10.17 -16.60 -26.24
C SER A 340 8.95 -17.28 -25.64
N GLY A 341 7.79 -16.72 -25.90
CA GLY A 341 6.51 -17.30 -25.49
C GLY A 341 5.50 -16.29 -25.00
N ASN A 342 4.36 -16.83 -24.57
CA ASN A 342 3.34 -16.07 -23.88
C ASN A 342 3.53 -16.23 -22.38
N TRP A 343 3.59 -15.12 -21.68
CA TRP A 343 3.77 -15.08 -20.24
C TRP A 343 2.52 -14.57 -19.56
N THR A 344 2.02 -15.30 -18.56
CA THR A 344 0.85 -14.92 -17.77
C THR A 344 1.26 -14.78 -16.32
N TYR A 345 0.62 -13.87 -15.62
CA TYR A 345 0.77 -13.79 -14.18
C TYR A 345 -0.03 -14.91 -13.55
N THR A 346 0.61 -15.86 -12.90
CA THR A 346 -0.04 -16.85 -12.05
C THR A 346 -0.17 -16.36 -10.63
N ASP A 347 0.75 -15.51 -10.24
CA ASP A 347 0.84 -14.98 -8.89
C ASP A 347 1.35 -13.54 -8.97
N TRP A 348 0.43 -12.62 -9.06
CA TRP A 348 0.81 -11.23 -9.07
C TRP A 348 0.99 -10.74 -7.65
N ILE A 349 2.16 -10.89 -7.13
CA ILE A 349 2.61 -10.07 -6.01
C ILE A 349 2.65 -8.66 -6.56
N GLY A 350 1.61 -7.94 -6.28
CA GLY A 350 1.24 -6.72 -6.91
C GLY A 350 2.38 -5.91 -7.40
N ASN A 351 2.26 -5.48 -8.58
CA ASN A 351 3.09 -4.44 -9.10
C ASN A 351 2.91 -3.21 -8.20
N TYR A 352 3.72 -3.12 -7.15
CA TYR A 352 3.63 -2.08 -6.15
C TYR A 352 3.75 -0.69 -6.75
N MET A 353 4.44 -0.59 -7.87
CA MET A 353 4.59 0.64 -8.60
C MET A 353 3.42 0.94 -9.52
N THR A 354 2.68 -0.06 -9.98
CA THR A 354 1.56 0.14 -10.91
C THR A 354 0.20 0.18 -10.26
N GLY A 355 0.14 0.11 -8.93
CA GLY A 355 -1.13 0.12 -8.21
C GLY A 355 -1.82 -1.24 -8.15
N GLY A 356 -1.16 -2.29 -8.64
CA GLY A 356 -1.64 -3.65 -8.51
C GLY A 356 -1.59 -4.13 -7.05
N GLY A 357 -2.71 -4.56 -6.50
CA GLY A 357 -2.76 -5.18 -5.19
C GLY A 357 -2.10 -6.57 -5.19
N ARG A 358 -1.77 -7.05 -4.00
CA ARG A 358 -1.31 -8.42 -3.82
C ARG A 358 -2.38 -9.39 -4.30
N ARG A 359 -2.07 -10.21 -5.27
CA ARG A 359 -2.89 -11.38 -5.57
C ARG A 359 -2.40 -12.54 -4.73
N CYS A 360 -3.33 -13.21 -4.09
CA CYS A 360 -3.05 -14.47 -3.44
C CYS A 360 -2.93 -15.57 -4.49
N ALA A 361 -2.03 -16.52 -4.26
CA ALA A 361 -1.93 -17.69 -5.11
C ALA A 361 -3.28 -18.43 -5.17
N PRO A 362 -3.69 -18.98 -6.33
CA PRO A 362 -4.96 -19.69 -6.47
C PRO A 362 -5.14 -20.86 -5.52
N THR A 363 -4.06 -21.38 -4.95
CA THR A 363 -4.02 -22.48 -3.99
C THR A 363 -4.16 -22.02 -2.54
N GLN A 364 -4.13 -20.73 -2.30
CA GLN A 364 -4.32 -20.18 -0.97
C GLN A 364 -5.78 -19.84 -0.72
N ASN A 365 -6.15 -19.91 0.54
CA ASN A 365 -7.48 -19.71 1.07
C ASN A 365 -8.40 -18.77 0.29
N SER A 366 -9.67 -19.09 0.31
CA SER A 366 -10.78 -18.29 -0.24
C SER A 366 -10.74 -16.79 0.08
N ASP A 367 -10.11 -16.38 1.15
CA ASP A 367 -10.03 -14.98 1.56
C ASP A 367 -9.09 -14.14 0.69
N CYS A 368 -8.03 -14.74 0.19
CA CYS A 368 -7.14 -14.09 -0.76
C CYS A 368 -7.78 -13.95 -2.16
N SER A 369 -8.53 -14.95 -2.59
CA SER A 369 -9.24 -14.91 -3.88
C SER A 369 -10.35 -13.86 -3.89
N ARG A 370 -10.93 -13.54 -2.75
CA ARG A 370 -11.94 -12.48 -2.63
C ARG A 370 -11.37 -11.09 -2.79
N ALA A 371 -10.23 -10.81 -2.17
CA ALA A 371 -9.55 -9.52 -2.31
C ALA A 371 -9.19 -9.20 -3.75
N VAL A 372 -8.92 -10.21 -4.56
CA VAL A 372 -8.55 -10.07 -5.98
C VAL A 372 -9.75 -9.77 -6.87
N ASN A 373 -10.93 -10.27 -6.54
CA ASN A 373 -12.12 -10.15 -7.40
C ASN A 373 -12.90 -8.86 -7.20
N GLN A 374 -12.50 -8.02 -6.26
CA GLN A 374 -13.17 -6.75 -5.96
C GLN A 374 -12.39 -5.60 -6.58
N THR A 375 -12.65 -5.36 -7.85
CA THR A 375 -11.88 -4.41 -8.66
C THR A 375 -11.94 -2.97 -8.18
N TYR A 376 -13.01 -2.54 -7.53
CA TYR A 376 -13.10 -1.19 -7.00
C TYR A 376 -12.46 -1.04 -5.61
N ASP A 377 -12.49 -2.08 -4.80
CA ASP A 377 -11.77 -2.13 -3.53
C ASP A 377 -10.27 -2.28 -3.75
N PHE A 378 -9.89 -2.89 -4.86
CA PHE A 378 -8.52 -3.08 -5.27
C PHE A 378 -7.73 -1.76 -5.36
N GLU A 379 -8.31 -0.71 -5.92
CA GLU A 379 -7.65 0.59 -6.01
C GLU A 379 -7.47 1.25 -4.65
N LEU A 380 -8.42 1.03 -3.76
CA LEU A 380 -8.41 1.60 -2.43
C LEU A 380 -7.44 0.87 -1.49
N TYR A 381 -7.25 -0.43 -1.72
CA TYR A 381 -6.32 -1.27 -0.95
C TYR A 381 -4.98 -1.47 -1.63
N SER A 382 -4.73 -0.81 -2.75
CA SER A 382 -3.45 -0.94 -3.43
C SER A 382 -2.30 -0.53 -2.51
N PRO A 383 -1.34 -1.42 -2.27
CA PRO A 383 -0.19 -1.12 -1.46
C PRO A 383 0.59 0.11 -1.91
N SER A 384 0.69 0.33 -3.21
CA SER A 384 1.38 1.49 -3.77
C SER A 384 0.66 2.79 -3.45
N ARG A 385 -0.67 2.77 -3.40
CA ARG A 385 -1.48 3.93 -3.08
C ARG A 385 -1.42 4.30 -1.60
N PHE A 386 -1.35 3.31 -0.71
CA PHE A 386 -1.40 3.51 0.73
C PHE A 386 -0.04 3.53 1.43
N GLY A 387 1.04 3.76 0.68
CA GLY A 387 2.35 3.94 1.27
C GLY A 387 3.01 2.64 1.76
N ASN A 388 2.67 1.53 1.14
CA ASN A 388 3.27 0.24 1.39
C ASN A 388 4.77 0.22 0.98
N LEU A 389 5.41 -0.84 1.34
CA LEU A 389 6.80 -1.23 1.25
C LEU A 389 7.43 -1.20 -0.12
N GLY A 390 6.63 -1.48 -1.15
CA GLY A 390 7.05 -1.40 -2.53
C GLY A 390 6.89 0.00 -3.13
N ARG A 391 6.35 0.95 -2.38
CA ARG A 391 6.17 2.32 -2.87
C ARG A 391 7.54 2.96 -3.08
N PRO A 392 7.80 3.60 -4.22
CA PRO A 392 9.06 4.31 -4.45
C PRO A 392 9.35 5.29 -3.33
N VAL A 393 10.59 5.30 -2.85
CA VAL A 393 11.03 6.20 -1.79
C VAL A 393 11.49 7.50 -2.43
N TYR A 394 10.64 8.52 -2.37
CA TYR A 394 10.97 9.86 -2.83
C TYR A 394 11.84 10.60 -1.83
N LYS A 395 12.66 11.51 -2.34
CA LYS A 395 13.36 12.48 -1.50
C LYS A 395 12.35 13.39 -0.79
N PRO A 396 12.66 13.87 0.41
CA PRO A 396 11.71 14.63 1.23
C PRO A 396 11.09 15.84 0.56
N GLU A 397 11.84 16.54 -0.29
CA GLU A 397 11.36 17.69 -1.05
C GLU A 397 10.22 17.34 -2.03
N ASN A 398 10.02 16.08 -2.35
CA ASN A 398 8.99 15.61 -3.26
C ASN A 398 7.76 15.00 -2.56
N TRP A 399 7.76 14.84 -1.24
CA TRP A 399 6.68 14.15 -0.54
C TRP A 399 5.32 14.85 -0.71
N ASP A 400 5.30 16.17 -0.53
CA ASP A 400 4.06 16.95 -0.70
C ASP A 400 3.58 16.94 -2.16
N LYS A 401 4.50 16.91 -3.14
CA LYS A 401 4.15 16.79 -4.56
C LYS A 401 3.50 15.43 -4.87
N VAL A 402 4.08 14.33 -4.39
CA VAL A 402 3.49 12.99 -4.56
C VAL A 402 2.10 12.94 -3.95
N GLN A 403 1.94 13.44 -2.73
CA GLN A 403 0.65 13.46 -2.05
C GLN A 403 -0.39 14.30 -2.79
N GLN A 404 0.00 15.46 -3.30
CA GLN A 404 -0.89 16.31 -4.10
C GLN A 404 -1.31 15.64 -5.41
N LEU A 405 -0.38 14.98 -6.10
CA LEU A 405 -0.68 14.26 -7.33
C LEU A 405 -1.57 13.04 -7.07
N ASP A 406 -1.38 12.33 -5.97
CA ASP A 406 -2.23 11.21 -5.57
C ASP A 406 -3.67 11.67 -5.26
N MET A 407 -3.83 12.76 -4.54
CA MET A 407 -5.12 13.36 -4.22
C MET A 407 -5.92 13.70 -5.49
N TRP A 408 -5.23 14.15 -6.55
CA TRP A 408 -5.83 14.56 -7.82
C TRP A 408 -5.55 13.57 -8.96
N THR A 409 -5.41 12.31 -8.65
CA THR A 409 -5.07 11.26 -9.61
C THR A 409 -5.93 11.32 -10.88
N ASN A 410 -7.24 11.48 -10.76
CA ASN A 410 -8.13 11.54 -11.93
C ASN A 410 -7.89 12.75 -12.83
N LYS A 411 -7.23 13.78 -12.33
CA LYS A 411 -6.89 14.97 -13.10
C LYS A 411 -5.48 14.92 -13.69
N TYR A 412 -4.54 14.39 -12.92
CA TYR A 412 -3.12 14.50 -13.24
C TYR A 412 -2.47 13.20 -13.71
N ASP A 413 -3.13 12.05 -13.52
CA ASP A 413 -2.59 10.80 -14.03
C ASP A 413 -2.62 10.81 -15.56
N PRO A 414 -1.47 10.68 -16.25
CA PRO A 414 -1.38 10.75 -17.71
C PRO A 414 -2.29 9.74 -18.42
N VAL A 415 -2.53 8.60 -17.83
CA VAL A 415 -3.45 7.57 -18.35
C VAL A 415 -4.88 8.10 -18.53
N MET A 416 -5.32 9.01 -17.66
CA MET A 416 -6.65 9.62 -17.77
C MET A 416 -6.79 10.54 -18.97
N THR A 417 -5.69 10.90 -19.61
CA THR A 417 -5.62 11.68 -20.86
C THR A 417 -5.16 10.84 -22.05
N CYS A 418 -5.33 9.52 -21.99
CA CYS A 418 -4.97 8.57 -23.04
C CYS A 418 -3.48 8.57 -23.41
N GLN A 419 -2.59 8.93 -22.49
CA GLN A 419 -1.16 8.77 -22.71
C GLN A 419 -0.72 7.33 -22.40
N PRO A 420 0.32 6.81 -23.06
CA PRO A 420 0.91 5.52 -22.75
C PRO A 420 1.33 5.41 -21.29
N LEU A 421 1.29 4.19 -20.74
CA LEU A 421 1.66 3.95 -19.35
C LEU A 421 3.16 4.16 -19.10
N GLY A 422 3.97 3.79 -20.07
CA GLY A 422 5.44 3.80 -19.94
C GLY A 422 5.97 2.67 -19.04
N VAL A 423 7.28 2.46 -19.08
CA VAL A 423 7.98 1.51 -18.21
C VAL A 423 8.37 2.23 -16.92
N PRO A 424 8.21 1.61 -15.73
CA PRO A 424 7.83 0.21 -15.47
C PRO A 424 6.31 -0.01 -15.31
N ARG A 425 5.47 1.01 -15.43
CA ARG A 425 4.02 0.94 -15.17
C ARG A 425 3.30 0.00 -16.13
N GLU A 426 3.80 -0.17 -17.35
CA GLU A 426 3.28 -1.15 -18.32
C GLU A 426 3.33 -2.59 -17.77
N GLY A 427 4.19 -2.84 -16.81
CA GLY A 427 4.41 -4.14 -16.21
C GLY A 427 5.34 -5.03 -17.05
N PRO A 428 5.45 -6.31 -16.71
CA PRO A 428 6.26 -7.24 -17.48
C PRO A 428 5.61 -7.58 -18.83
N PRO A 429 6.42 -7.92 -19.86
CA PRO A 429 5.91 -8.25 -21.17
C PRO A 429 5.02 -9.49 -21.13
N ARG A 430 3.91 -9.45 -21.87
CA ARG A 430 2.96 -10.56 -22.03
C ARG A 430 3.37 -11.56 -23.07
N ARG A 431 4.11 -11.11 -24.06
CA ARG A 431 4.67 -11.94 -25.11
C ARG A 431 6.07 -11.49 -25.43
N ILE A 432 6.95 -12.46 -25.61
CA ILE A 432 8.36 -12.24 -25.92
C ILE A 432 8.68 -12.98 -27.20
N TYR A 433 9.40 -12.33 -28.10
CA TYR A 433 10.06 -12.93 -29.23
C TYR A 433 11.56 -12.69 -29.09
N GLN A 434 12.34 -13.74 -29.10
CA GLN A 434 13.79 -13.69 -29.00
C GLN A 434 14.41 -14.12 -30.31
N SER A 435 15.41 -13.38 -30.76
CA SER A 435 16.32 -13.74 -31.82
C SER A 435 17.76 -13.79 -31.30
N ASP A 436 18.71 -14.14 -32.14
CA ASP A 436 20.14 -14.13 -31.79
C ASP A 436 20.69 -12.70 -31.58
N LYS A 437 19.99 -11.66 -32.04
CA LYS A 437 20.47 -10.28 -32.06
C LYS A 437 19.64 -9.31 -31.20
N ASP A 438 18.39 -9.64 -31.01
CA ASP A 438 17.45 -8.79 -30.32
C ASP A 438 16.36 -9.59 -29.63
N ILE A 439 15.64 -8.92 -28.76
CA ILE A 439 14.43 -9.43 -28.12
C ILE A 439 13.32 -8.40 -28.23
N THR A 440 12.13 -8.86 -28.58
CA THR A 440 10.95 -8.01 -28.69
C THR A 440 10.00 -8.31 -27.54
N PHE A 441 9.70 -7.31 -26.75
CA PHE A 441 8.71 -7.34 -25.68
C PHE A 441 7.40 -6.73 -26.17
N LEU A 442 6.29 -7.47 -26.05
CA LEU A 442 4.96 -6.98 -26.34
C LEU A 442 4.16 -6.86 -25.04
N TYR A 443 3.49 -5.73 -24.90
CA TYR A 443 2.66 -5.39 -23.75
C TYR A 443 1.20 -5.38 -24.18
N PHE A 444 0.35 -6.05 -23.41
CA PHE A 444 -1.09 -6.13 -23.69
C PHE A 444 -1.88 -5.75 -22.44
N GLY A 445 -2.36 -4.53 -22.40
CA GLY A 445 -3.26 -4.10 -21.37
C GLY A 445 -2.58 -3.93 -20.02
N GLY A 446 -2.05 -2.77 -19.80
CA GLY A 446 -1.58 -2.34 -18.49
C GLY A 446 -2.71 -2.26 -17.47
N ASP A 447 -2.36 -1.78 -16.31
CA ASP A 447 -3.15 -1.64 -15.10
C ASP A 447 -4.58 -1.03 -15.27
N ALA A 448 -4.80 -0.20 -16.26
CA ALA A 448 -6.09 0.45 -16.52
C ALA A 448 -6.93 -0.21 -17.63
N GLY A 449 -6.54 -1.41 -18.10
CA GLY A 449 -7.21 -2.05 -19.23
C GLY A 449 -6.98 -1.35 -20.57
N GLY A 450 -6.02 -0.44 -20.63
CA GLY A 450 -5.71 0.41 -21.77
C GLY A 450 -4.34 0.19 -22.38
N GLY A 451 -3.83 -1.04 -22.36
CA GLY A 451 -2.61 -1.34 -23.13
C GLY A 451 -2.88 -1.19 -24.62
N TYR A 452 -2.19 -0.27 -25.23
CA TYR A 452 -2.36 0.07 -26.64
C TYR A 452 -1.56 -0.82 -27.59
N GLY A 453 -1.12 -2.02 -27.13
CA GLY A 453 -0.29 -2.89 -27.94
C GLY A 453 1.14 -2.37 -28.11
N GLU A 454 1.67 -1.75 -27.09
CA GLU A 454 3.04 -1.23 -27.06
C GLU A 454 4.08 -2.34 -27.15
N TYR A 455 5.23 -2.04 -27.72
CA TYR A 455 6.31 -3.00 -27.81
C TYR A 455 7.68 -2.31 -27.72
N ARG A 456 8.67 -3.07 -27.30
CA ARG A 456 10.09 -2.68 -27.31
C ARG A 456 10.90 -3.68 -28.11
N VAL A 457 11.73 -3.21 -29.04
CA VAL A 457 12.77 -4.03 -29.67
C VAL A 457 14.10 -3.67 -29.04
N ILE A 458 14.71 -4.63 -28.39
CA ILE A 458 15.88 -4.46 -27.54
C ILE A 458 17.04 -5.25 -28.15
N PRO A 459 18.09 -4.59 -28.67
CA PRO A 459 19.30 -5.29 -29.09
C PRO A 459 19.97 -5.95 -27.88
N THR A 460 20.40 -7.21 -28.03
CA THR A 460 20.95 -8.02 -26.93
C THR A 460 22.42 -8.35 -27.11
N ASP A 461 23.11 -7.63 -27.97
CA ASP A 461 24.52 -7.81 -28.28
C ASP A 461 25.48 -7.11 -27.29
N GLY A 462 24.94 -6.55 -26.21
CA GLY A 462 25.75 -5.90 -25.17
C GLY A 462 26.28 -4.52 -25.54
N ARG A 463 25.75 -3.90 -26.64
CA ARG A 463 26.14 -2.54 -27.02
C ARG A 463 25.76 -1.54 -25.94
N GLU A 464 26.49 -0.44 -25.89
CA GLU A 464 26.14 0.71 -25.07
C GLU A 464 25.04 1.57 -25.71
N HIS A 465 24.43 2.47 -24.94
CA HIS A 465 23.50 3.46 -25.46
C HIS A 465 24.20 4.40 -26.45
N ASP A 466 23.62 4.53 -27.64
CA ASP A 466 24.07 5.51 -28.63
C ASP A 466 23.67 6.93 -28.18
N PRO A 467 24.62 7.83 -27.91
CA PRO A 467 24.32 9.17 -27.43
C PRO A 467 23.41 9.98 -28.37
N LYS A 468 23.45 9.70 -29.67
CA LYS A 468 22.59 10.38 -30.63
C LYS A 468 21.13 9.93 -30.53
N LYS A 469 20.89 8.66 -30.22
CA LYS A 469 19.55 8.12 -30.00
C LYS A 469 19.02 8.47 -28.61
N ALA A 470 19.91 8.56 -27.63
CA ALA A 470 19.58 8.89 -26.25
C ALA A 470 19.00 10.32 -26.07
N ILE A 471 19.12 11.18 -27.08
CA ILE A 471 18.48 12.51 -27.06
C ILE A 471 16.96 12.41 -27.25
N LEU A 472 16.46 11.35 -27.91
CA LEU A 472 15.04 11.16 -28.20
C LEU A 472 14.36 10.47 -27.00
N GLN A 473 13.60 11.24 -26.26
CA GLN A 473 12.80 10.71 -25.17
C GLN A 473 11.53 10.02 -25.70
N THR A 474 11.21 8.85 -25.13
CA THR A 474 10.02 8.09 -25.48
C THR A 474 9.30 7.59 -24.23
N TYR A 475 8.05 7.15 -24.36
CA TYR A 475 7.28 6.57 -23.26
C TYR A 475 7.89 5.27 -22.72
N LEU A 476 8.49 4.48 -23.59
CA LEU A 476 9.10 3.19 -23.23
C LEU A 476 10.62 3.27 -23.02
N GLY A 477 11.20 4.46 -23.19
CA GLY A 477 12.64 4.69 -23.11
C GLY A 477 13.41 4.18 -24.32
N TYR A 478 14.73 4.32 -24.28
CA TYR A 478 15.68 3.72 -25.18
C TYR A 478 16.42 2.58 -24.47
N SER A 479 16.20 1.36 -24.92
CA SER A 479 16.65 0.13 -24.25
C SER A 479 17.78 -0.54 -25.01
N VAL A 480 18.78 -1.03 -24.26
CA VAL A 480 19.81 -1.96 -24.73
C VAL A 480 19.88 -3.15 -23.79
N GLY A 481 20.22 -4.32 -24.29
CA GLY A 481 20.26 -5.55 -23.53
C GLY A 481 21.63 -6.21 -23.56
N ARG A 482 21.94 -6.95 -22.51
CA ARG A 482 23.09 -7.84 -22.42
C ARG A 482 22.75 -9.09 -21.61
N TRP A 483 23.44 -10.16 -21.88
CA TRP A 483 23.32 -11.37 -21.09
C TRP A 483 24.39 -11.43 -20.00
N GLU A 484 23.95 -11.63 -18.76
CA GLU A 484 24.80 -11.94 -17.60
C GLU A 484 24.54 -13.39 -17.19
N GLY A 485 25.30 -14.31 -17.76
CA GLY A 485 25.00 -15.75 -17.64
C GLY A 485 23.65 -16.10 -18.28
N ASP A 486 22.73 -16.61 -17.48
CA ASP A 486 21.37 -16.97 -17.90
C ASP A 486 20.33 -15.87 -17.60
N THR A 487 20.77 -14.68 -17.23
CA THR A 487 19.91 -13.52 -16.97
C THR A 487 20.06 -12.49 -18.09
N LEU A 488 18.96 -12.12 -18.73
CA LEU A 488 18.91 -10.95 -19.60
C LEU A 488 18.80 -9.69 -18.73
N VAL A 489 19.73 -8.77 -18.92
CA VAL A 489 19.68 -7.44 -18.30
C VAL A 489 19.33 -6.43 -19.36
N VAL A 490 18.22 -5.72 -19.15
CA VAL A 490 17.77 -4.63 -20.02
C VAL A 490 18.02 -3.32 -19.30
N ASP A 491 18.75 -2.45 -19.95
CA ASP A 491 19.12 -1.12 -19.47
C ASP A 491 18.36 -0.09 -20.31
N SER A 492 17.59 0.81 -19.67
CA SER A 492 16.70 1.73 -20.36
C SER A 492 16.82 3.14 -19.78
N ILE A 493 17.01 4.11 -20.67
CA ILE A 493 17.13 5.54 -20.38
C ILE A 493 16.23 6.35 -21.33
N SER A 494 16.27 7.67 -21.25
CA SER A 494 15.60 8.58 -22.19
C SER A 494 14.08 8.45 -22.20
N PHE A 495 13.51 8.46 -21.01
CA PHE A 495 12.06 8.47 -20.82
C PHE A 495 11.51 9.89 -20.87
N VAL A 496 10.29 10.05 -21.39
CA VAL A 496 9.51 11.27 -21.18
C VAL A 496 9.15 11.39 -19.70
N ASP A 497 9.11 12.59 -19.17
CA ASP A 497 8.77 12.84 -17.76
C ASP A 497 7.25 12.91 -17.51
N SER A 498 6.45 12.78 -18.55
CA SER A 498 4.99 12.86 -18.50
C SER A 498 4.31 11.56 -18.08
N THR A 499 5.06 10.46 -17.88
CA THR A 499 4.52 9.21 -17.35
C THR A 499 4.71 9.10 -15.84
N TRP A 500 4.03 8.14 -15.23
CA TRP A 500 4.19 7.82 -13.81
C TRP A 500 4.69 6.39 -13.63
N LEU A 501 5.46 6.14 -12.59
CA LEU A 501 5.91 4.79 -12.21
C LEU A 501 4.73 3.87 -11.84
N GLY A 502 3.63 4.46 -11.42
CA GLY A 502 2.40 3.80 -11.01
C GLY A 502 1.32 4.81 -10.67
N ARG A 503 0.14 4.33 -10.28
CA ARG A 503 -0.93 5.19 -9.75
C ARG A 503 -0.49 5.87 -8.45
N GLY A 504 -1.23 6.89 -8.04
CA GLY A 504 -1.00 7.54 -6.76
C GLY A 504 0.13 8.56 -6.78
N GLY A 505 0.24 9.31 -7.87
CA GLY A 505 1.16 10.44 -7.95
C GLY A 505 2.63 10.06 -8.10
N LEU A 506 2.93 8.82 -8.49
CA LEU A 506 4.29 8.28 -8.55
C LEU A 506 5.03 8.79 -9.80
N PHE A 507 5.23 10.10 -9.89
CA PHE A 507 5.94 10.74 -10.99
C PHE A 507 7.44 10.39 -11.00
N HIS A 508 8.08 10.65 -12.12
CA HIS A 508 9.55 10.61 -12.26
C HIS A 508 10.03 11.80 -13.10
N SER A 509 11.32 11.97 -13.23
CA SER A 509 11.93 12.94 -14.13
C SER A 509 12.39 12.26 -15.43
N ASP A 510 12.82 13.06 -16.39
CA ASP A 510 13.48 12.64 -17.63
C ASP A 510 14.85 11.95 -17.37
N GLN A 511 15.38 12.06 -16.15
CA GLN A 511 16.61 11.38 -15.73
C GLN A 511 16.35 9.95 -15.24
N MET A 512 15.13 9.43 -15.42
CA MET A 512 14.82 8.07 -15.03
C MET A 512 15.70 7.06 -15.76
N HIS A 513 16.23 6.10 -14.99
CA HIS A 513 17.04 4.98 -15.47
C HIS A 513 16.44 3.69 -14.93
N VAL A 514 16.09 2.77 -15.81
CA VAL A 514 15.43 1.51 -15.45
C VAL A 514 16.32 0.34 -15.85
N ILE A 515 16.61 -0.52 -14.90
CA ILE A 515 17.32 -1.79 -15.14
C ILE A 515 16.37 -2.94 -14.82
N GLU A 516 16.05 -3.72 -15.85
CA GLU A 516 15.21 -4.91 -15.73
C GLU A 516 16.07 -6.17 -15.85
N ARG A 517 15.77 -7.18 -15.04
CA ARG A 517 16.48 -8.46 -15.07
C ARG A 517 15.47 -9.59 -15.29
N PHE A 518 15.67 -10.37 -16.32
CA PHE A 518 14.80 -11.48 -16.70
C PHE A 518 15.57 -12.79 -16.62
N THR A 519 15.12 -13.69 -15.78
CA THR A 519 15.72 -15.03 -15.62
C THR A 519 14.64 -16.08 -15.81
N ARG A 520 14.82 -16.97 -16.77
CA ARG A 520 13.91 -18.10 -16.96
C ARG A 520 14.30 -19.25 -16.07
N GLN A 521 13.35 -19.77 -15.31
CA GLN A 521 13.49 -20.96 -14.46
C GLN A 521 12.39 -21.96 -14.81
N GLY A 522 12.70 -22.92 -15.70
CA GLY A 522 11.69 -23.83 -16.20
C GLY A 522 10.55 -23.09 -16.91
N ASP A 523 9.36 -23.14 -16.32
CA ASP A 523 8.14 -22.51 -16.85
C ASP A 523 7.88 -21.11 -16.28
N ALA A 524 8.77 -20.58 -15.46
CA ALA A 524 8.66 -19.24 -14.90
C ALA A 524 9.68 -18.28 -15.49
N LEU A 525 9.28 -17.00 -15.60
CA LEU A 525 10.13 -15.86 -15.88
C LEU A 525 10.13 -14.95 -14.64
N LEU A 526 11.31 -14.75 -14.09
CA LEU A 526 11.56 -13.94 -12.89
C LEU A 526 12.24 -12.63 -13.26
#